data_2efad949814c61da1b6810b1f0bf2481
#
_entry.id   2efad949814c61da1b6810b1f0bf2481
#
_cell.length_a   1.000
_cell.length_b   1.000
_cell.length_c   1.000
_cell.angle_alpha   90.00
_cell.angle_beta   90.00
_cell.angle_gamma   90.00
#
_symmetry.space_group_name_H-M   'P 1'
#
loop_
_entity.id
_entity.type
_entity.pdbx_description
1 polymer ?
#
loop_
_entity_poly.entity_id
_entity_poly.type
_entity_poly.pdbx_seq_one_letter_code
_entity_poly.pdbx_strand_id
1 'polypeptide(L)'
;MSGPDTAVSAEHNSVLVVRDAVPADYPAICDVVIAAYRQYAGLIAPDIFSAYLADLLDLDTHARHGRLFVVEADHRVCAFGAWYPDASVQGVGLPAGWASGRALAVHPAARGNGAARALLAAGECLARQAGAPVLAFHTVSFMTGAIALYERLGFCRAPQFDYDWAARHGGSGAAPITAVAFLRHLTPMREHAGGARPAGCTA
;
A
#
# COMPACT_ATOMS: atom_id res chain seq x y z
N MET A 1 -47.98 -18.04 18.00
CA MET A 1 -47.52 -17.49 16.71
C MET A 1 -46.50 -16.42 17.05
N SER A 2 -45.24 -16.79 17.08
CA SER A 2 -44.12 -15.88 17.36
C SER A 2 -43.51 -15.53 16.01
N GLY A 3 -43.46 -14.24 15.69
CA GLY A 3 -42.83 -13.73 14.46
C GLY A 3 -41.32 -13.80 14.54
N PRO A 4 -40.62 -13.87 13.41
CA PRO A 4 -39.17 -13.90 13.39
C PRO A 4 -38.60 -12.52 13.71
N ASP A 5 -37.72 -12.50 14.68
CA ASP A 5 -36.88 -11.36 15.09
C ASP A 5 -35.86 -11.10 13.96
N THR A 6 -36.13 -10.10 13.15
CA THR A 6 -35.21 -9.70 12.07
C THR A 6 -34.14 -8.81 12.70
N ALA A 7 -33.03 -9.43 13.15
CA ALA A 7 -31.86 -8.71 13.55
C ALA A 7 -31.30 -7.96 12.33
N VAL A 8 -31.60 -6.66 12.25
CA VAL A 8 -30.96 -5.72 11.33
C VAL A 8 -29.51 -5.60 11.76
N SER A 9 -28.60 -6.23 11.03
CA SER A 9 -27.16 -6.00 11.15
C SER A 9 -26.89 -4.53 10.88
N ALA A 10 -26.63 -3.75 11.91
CA ALA A 10 -26.13 -2.40 11.77
C ALA A 10 -24.77 -2.47 11.06
N GLU A 11 -24.71 -2.07 9.80
CA GLU A 11 -23.46 -1.82 9.11
C GLU A 11 -22.75 -0.71 9.89
N HIS A 12 -21.76 -1.07 10.69
CA HIS A 12 -20.83 -0.13 11.31
C HIS A 12 -20.01 0.50 10.19
N ASN A 13 -20.47 1.62 9.69
CA ASN A 13 -19.72 2.44 8.74
C ASN A 13 -18.69 3.24 9.54
N SER A 14 -17.61 2.56 9.98
CA SER A 14 -16.50 3.21 10.70
C SER A 14 -15.90 4.29 9.82
N VAL A 15 -15.77 5.50 10.36
CA VAL A 15 -15.11 6.60 9.66
C VAL A 15 -13.63 6.28 9.52
N LEU A 16 -13.14 6.23 8.27
CA LEU A 16 -11.74 6.03 7.98
C LEU A 16 -10.99 7.36 8.01
N VAL A 17 -9.94 7.43 8.80
CA VAL A 17 -9.04 8.59 8.86
C VAL A 17 -7.66 8.18 8.35
N VAL A 18 -7.19 8.88 7.29
CA VAL A 18 -5.81 8.70 6.80
C VAL A 18 -4.95 9.80 7.38
N ARG A 19 -3.82 9.44 7.96
CA ARG A 19 -2.85 10.39 8.48
C ARG A 19 -1.41 9.88 8.34
N ASP A 20 -0.45 10.78 8.52
CA ASP A 20 0.94 10.38 8.68
C ASP A 20 1.10 9.47 9.90
N ALA A 21 1.95 8.46 9.76
CA ALA A 21 2.37 7.64 10.87
C ALA A 21 3.37 8.41 11.75
N VAL A 22 3.29 8.18 13.04
CA VAL A 22 4.27 8.66 14.02
C VAL A 22 4.97 7.46 14.67
N PRO A 23 6.15 7.61 15.29
CA PRO A 23 6.86 6.48 15.90
C PRO A 23 6.02 5.67 16.90
N ALA A 24 5.06 6.30 17.58
CA ALA A 24 4.13 5.62 18.49
C ALA A 24 3.21 4.61 17.77
N ASP A 25 3.02 4.72 16.45
CA ASP A 25 2.22 3.79 15.66
C ASP A 25 2.99 2.52 15.25
N TYR A 26 4.32 2.51 15.35
CA TYR A 26 5.15 1.43 14.82
C TYR A 26 4.75 0.04 15.32
N PRO A 27 4.45 -0.17 16.61
CA PRO A 27 3.94 -1.47 17.07
C PRO A 27 2.65 -1.91 16.36
N ALA A 28 1.68 -1.00 16.22
CA ALA A 28 0.42 -1.28 15.55
C ALA A 28 0.61 -1.52 14.04
N ILE A 29 1.53 -0.78 13.38
CA ILE A 29 1.90 -1.01 11.99
C ILE A 29 2.50 -2.41 11.81
N CYS A 30 3.41 -2.83 12.70
CA CYS A 30 3.99 -4.18 12.67
C CYS A 30 2.89 -5.25 12.76
N ASP A 31 1.94 -5.10 13.68
CA ASP A 31 0.82 -6.03 13.84
C ASP A 31 -0.02 -6.11 12.55
N VAL A 32 -0.35 -4.96 11.95
CA VAL A 32 -1.11 -4.89 10.70
C VAL A 32 -0.36 -5.56 9.54
N VAL A 33 0.93 -5.27 9.38
CA VAL A 33 1.76 -5.85 8.32
C VAL A 33 1.87 -7.37 8.50
N ILE A 34 2.22 -7.85 9.70
CA ILE A 34 2.34 -9.28 10.00
C ILE A 34 1.00 -9.99 9.73
N ALA A 35 -0.10 -9.45 10.22
CA ALA A 35 -1.43 -10.03 10.02
C ALA A 35 -1.82 -10.08 8.53
N ALA A 36 -1.53 -9.01 7.78
CA ALA A 36 -1.88 -8.91 6.36
C ALA A 36 -1.08 -9.89 5.49
N TYR A 37 0.22 -10.08 5.78
CA TYR A 37 1.13 -10.88 4.96
C TYR A 37 1.20 -12.35 5.38
N ARG A 38 0.76 -12.73 6.59
CA ARG A 38 0.74 -14.13 7.09
C ARG A 38 0.08 -15.10 6.11
N GLN A 39 -0.92 -14.68 5.37
CA GLN A 39 -1.60 -15.51 4.36
C GLN A 39 -0.66 -16.05 3.27
N TYR A 40 0.50 -15.44 3.06
CA TYR A 40 1.47 -15.81 2.04
C TYR A 40 2.61 -16.69 2.56
N ALA A 41 2.70 -16.91 3.88
CA ALA A 41 3.81 -17.65 4.51
C ALA A 41 3.97 -19.09 4.00
N GLY A 42 2.88 -19.74 3.56
CA GLY A 42 2.92 -21.09 3.00
C GLY A 42 3.13 -21.15 1.48
N LEU A 43 3.26 -20.01 0.80
CA LEU A 43 3.40 -19.93 -0.66
C LEU A 43 4.85 -19.80 -1.14
N ILE A 44 5.76 -19.50 -0.22
CA ILE A 44 7.18 -19.23 -0.51
C ILE A 44 8.04 -19.87 0.59
N ALA A 45 9.33 -20.06 0.30
CA ALA A 45 10.27 -20.63 1.27
C ALA A 45 10.33 -19.77 2.55
N PRO A 46 10.42 -20.39 3.74
CA PRO A 46 10.32 -19.67 5.02
C PRO A 46 11.40 -18.60 5.23
N ASP A 47 12.61 -18.83 4.74
CA ASP A 47 13.74 -17.89 4.79
C ASP A 47 13.49 -16.68 3.90
N ILE A 48 12.98 -16.90 2.69
CA ILE A 48 12.58 -15.81 1.76
C ILE A 48 11.42 -14.99 2.35
N PHE A 49 10.42 -15.67 2.94
CA PHE A 49 9.31 -14.99 3.59
C PHE A 49 9.77 -14.14 4.77
N SER A 50 10.70 -14.68 5.59
CA SER A 50 11.25 -13.95 6.74
C SER A 50 12.05 -12.71 6.30
N ALA A 51 12.88 -12.82 5.27
CA ALA A 51 13.63 -11.70 4.71
C ALA A 51 12.70 -10.63 4.13
N TYR A 52 11.65 -11.06 3.44
CA TYR A 52 10.63 -10.12 2.91
C TYR A 52 9.88 -9.39 4.02
N LEU A 53 9.46 -10.12 5.04
CA LEU A 53 8.74 -9.51 6.16
C LEU A 53 9.63 -8.51 6.91
N ALA A 54 10.92 -8.85 7.12
CA ALA A 54 11.90 -7.96 7.72
C ALA A 54 12.06 -6.65 6.92
N ASP A 55 12.12 -6.74 5.59
CA ASP A 55 12.19 -5.59 4.69
C ASP A 55 10.92 -4.71 4.76
N LEU A 56 9.73 -5.32 4.85
CA LEU A 56 8.47 -4.57 5.02
C LEU A 56 8.37 -3.86 6.38
N LEU A 57 9.02 -4.41 7.40
CA LEU A 57 9.01 -3.91 8.79
C LEU A 57 10.16 -2.95 9.09
N ASP A 58 11.07 -2.69 8.15
CA ASP A 58 12.11 -1.68 8.32
C ASP A 58 11.54 -0.26 8.17
N LEU A 59 10.68 0.11 9.13
CA LEU A 59 9.94 1.37 9.10
C LEU A 59 10.86 2.59 9.12
N ASP A 60 12.02 2.49 9.76
CA ASP A 60 13.01 3.58 9.82
C ASP A 60 13.62 3.85 8.45
N THR A 61 13.92 2.81 7.68
CA THR A 61 14.39 2.97 6.29
C THR A 61 13.29 3.52 5.41
N HIS A 62 12.06 3.05 5.56
CA HIS A 62 10.92 3.59 4.83
C HIS A 62 10.70 5.08 5.14
N ALA A 63 10.78 5.48 6.42
CA ALA A 63 10.58 6.87 6.87
C ALA A 63 11.68 7.82 6.39
N ARG A 64 12.94 7.33 6.24
CA ARG A 64 14.06 8.15 5.73
C ARG A 64 13.89 8.56 4.27
N HIS A 65 13.23 7.75 3.47
CA HIS A 65 13.15 7.93 2.02
C HIS A 65 11.75 8.29 1.52
N GLY A 66 10.74 8.18 2.39
CA GLY A 66 9.34 8.38 2.02
C GLY A 66 8.48 8.89 3.16
N ARG A 67 7.18 8.86 2.92
CA ARG A 67 6.16 9.15 3.96
C ARG A 67 5.41 7.86 4.29
N LEU A 68 5.17 7.67 5.56
CA LEU A 68 4.42 6.54 6.09
C LEU A 68 3.00 7.01 6.38
N PHE A 69 2.00 6.34 5.80
CA PHE A 69 0.60 6.62 6.11
C PHE A 69 -0.04 5.44 6.83
N VAL A 70 -0.89 5.77 7.80
CA VAL A 70 -1.80 4.82 8.43
C VAL A 70 -3.24 5.20 8.14
N VAL A 71 -4.11 4.19 8.15
CA VAL A 71 -5.56 4.38 8.21
C VAL A 71 -6.05 3.93 9.57
N GLU A 72 -6.80 4.79 10.21
CA GLU A 72 -7.52 4.47 11.43
C GLU A 72 -9.00 4.21 11.15
N ALA A 73 -9.54 3.21 11.82
CA ALA A 73 -10.95 2.96 11.99
C ALA A 73 -11.21 2.81 13.51
N ASP A 74 -12.19 3.53 14.04
CA ASP A 74 -12.52 3.51 15.48
C ASP A 74 -11.29 3.71 16.39
N HIS A 75 -10.45 4.70 16.05
CA HIS A 75 -9.20 5.06 16.75
C HIS A 75 -8.14 3.95 16.79
N ARG A 76 -8.20 2.97 15.88
CA ARG A 76 -7.21 1.89 15.76
C ARG A 76 -6.60 1.88 14.37
N VAL A 77 -5.28 1.76 14.31
CA VAL A 77 -4.58 1.57 13.04
C VAL A 77 -5.03 0.24 12.42
N CYS A 78 -5.62 0.31 11.22
CA CYS A 78 -6.14 -0.84 10.50
C CYS A 78 -5.48 -1.07 9.14
N ALA A 79 -4.73 -0.08 8.65
CA ALA A 79 -3.98 -0.22 7.40
C ALA A 79 -2.72 0.67 7.41
N PHE A 80 -1.75 0.30 6.58
CA PHE A 80 -0.45 0.95 6.47
C PHE A 80 0.04 0.95 5.03
N GLY A 81 0.83 1.97 4.65
CA GLY A 81 1.55 2.02 3.40
C GLY A 81 2.70 3.04 3.46
N ALA A 82 3.82 2.69 2.82
CA ALA A 82 4.98 3.57 2.63
C ALA A 82 4.95 4.15 1.22
N TRP A 83 5.16 5.46 1.07
CA TRP A 83 5.06 6.19 -0.18
C TRP A 83 6.29 7.04 -0.41
N TYR A 84 6.84 6.96 -1.61
CA TYR A 84 8.10 7.60 -2.00
C TYR A 84 7.81 8.62 -3.10
N PRO A 85 8.19 9.89 -2.91
CA PRO A 85 8.07 10.90 -3.96
C PRO A 85 9.01 10.65 -5.14
N ASP A 86 10.09 9.87 -4.94
CA ASP A 86 10.99 9.40 -5.99
C ASP A 86 11.13 7.88 -5.91
N ALA A 87 10.68 7.17 -6.94
CA ALA A 87 10.68 5.72 -7.01
C ALA A 87 12.09 5.11 -7.12
N SER A 88 13.08 5.86 -7.61
CA SER A 88 14.45 5.38 -7.82
C SER A 88 15.14 4.93 -6.53
N VAL A 89 14.75 5.51 -5.39
CA VAL A 89 15.30 5.16 -4.06
C VAL A 89 15.05 3.71 -3.66
N GLN A 90 14.09 3.04 -4.28
CA GLN A 90 13.78 1.64 -3.99
C GLN A 90 14.71 0.65 -4.72
N GLY A 91 15.46 1.09 -5.73
CA GLY A 91 16.38 0.24 -6.48
C GLY A 91 15.70 -0.95 -7.21
N VAL A 92 14.45 -0.77 -7.66
CA VAL A 92 13.64 -1.79 -8.35
C VAL A 92 13.39 -1.47 -9.83
N GLY A 93 14.23 -0.61 -10.41
CA GLY A 93 14.19 -0.27 -11.84
C GLY A 93 13.11 0.72 -12.24
N LEU A 94 12.36 1.29 -11.30
CA LEU A 94 11.42 2.37 -11.62
C LEU A 94 12.18 3.67 -11.88
N PRO A 95 11.75 4.49 -12.88
CA PRO A 95 12.43 5.73 -13.26
C PRO A 95 12.46 6.76 -12.11
N ALA A 96 13.55 7.53 -12.06
CA ALA A 96 13.65 8.72 -11.21
C ALA A 96 12.57 9.75 -11.59
N GLY A 97 12.07 10.48 -10.58
CA GLY A 97 10.98 11.44 -10.74
C GLY A 97 9.59 10.82 -10.83
N TRP A 98 9.47 9.49 -10.87
CA TRP A 98 8.19 8.83 -10.61
C TRP A 98 7.97 8.68 -9.11
N ALA A 99 6.73 8.73 -8.67
CA ALA A 99 6.40 8.34 -7.31
C ALA A 99 6.14 6.84 -7.21
N SER A 100 6.31 6.29 -6.01
CA SER A 100 6.00 4.87 -5.78
C SER A 100 5.42 4.59 -4.41
N GLY A 101 4.87 3.39 -4.25
CA GLY A 101 4.35 2.89 -2.98
C GLY A 101 4.89 1.50 -2.66
N ARG A 102 4.97 1.18 -1.36
CA ARG A 102 5.41 -0.12 -0.86
C ARG A 102 4.68 -0.48 0.43
N ALA A 103 4.73 -1.76 0.80
CA ALA A 103 4.19 -2.27 2.06
C ALA A 103 2.70 -1.96 2.29
N LEU A 104 1.88 -1.88 1.21
CA LEU A 104 0.44 -1.69 1.36
C LEU A 104 -0.17 -2.88 2.12
N ALA A 105 -0.58 -2.65 3.34
CA ALA A 105 -1.14 -3.65 4.23
C ALA A 105 -2.49 -3.19 4.78
N VAL A 106 -3.47 -4.10 4.80
CA VAL A 106 -4.75 -3.91 5.48
C VAL A 106 -4.98 -5.10 6.40
N HIS A 107 -5.20 -4.83 7.67
CA HIS A 107 -5.51 -5.87 8.64
C HIS A 107 -6.68 -6.72 8.15
N PRO A 108 -6.62 -8.06 8.21
CA PRO A 108 -7.66 -8.94 7.66
C PRO A 108 -9.08 -8.60 8.12
N ALA A 109 -9.25 -8.24 9.39
CA ALA A 109 -10.55 -7.87 9.96
C ALA A 109 -11.10 -6.52 9.44
N ALA A 110 -10.24 -5.68 8.82
CA ALA A 110 -10.62 -4.39 8.26
C ALA A 110 -10.71 -4.39 6.72
N ARG A 111 -10.61 -5.56 6.09
CA ARG A 111 -10.75 -5.66 4.63
C ARG A 111 -12.19 -5.37 4.20
N GLY A 112 -12.34 -4.83 2.99
CA GLY A 112 -13.65 -4.49 2.44
C GLY A 112 -14.20 -3.13 2.87
N ASN A 113 -13.62 -2.47 3.88
CA ASN A 113 -14.08 -1.16 4.39
C ASN A 113 -13.54 0.07 3.61
N GLY A 114 -12.71 -0.14 2.59
CA GLY A 114 -12.15 0.96 1.78
C GLY A 114 -10.78 1.45 2.20
N ALA A 115 -10.14 0.92 3.26
CA ALA A 115 -8.85 1.38 3.77
C ALA A 115 -7.72 1.34 2.72
N ALA A 116 -7.63 0.28 1.90
CA ALA A 116 -6.64 0.22 0.82
C ALA A 116 -6.85 1.33 -0.23
N ARG A 117 -8.10 1.64 -0.58
CA ARG A 117 -8.43 2.74 -1.50
C ARG A 117 -8.03 4.08 -0.90
N ALA A 118 -8.27 4.29 0.39
CA ALA A 118 -7.90 5.51 1.10
C ALA A 118 -6.37 5.72 1.11
N LEU A 119 -5.58 4.66 1.39
CA LEU A 119 -4.11 4.70 1.30
C LEU A 119 -3.62 5.04 -0.12
N LEU A 120 -4.20 4.39 -1.15
CA LEU A 120 -3.82 4.65 -2.54
C LEU A 120 -4.15 6.10 -2.94
N ALA A 121 -5.28 6.64 -2.50
CA ALA A 121 -5.63 8.04 -2.75
C ALA A 121 -4.66 9.01 -2.07
N ALA A 122 -4.22 8.71 -0.84
CA ALA A 122 -3.20 9.50 -0.15
C ALA A 122 -1.86 9.46 -0.88
N GLY A 123 -1.44 8.28 -1.36
CA GLY A 123 -0.24 8.11 -2.18
C GLY A 123 -0.31 8.89 -3.49
N GLU A 124 -1.45 8.89 -4.18
CA GLU A 124 -1.65 9.71 -5.37
C GLU A 124 -1.59 11.21 -5.07
N CYS A 125 -2.16 11.64 -3.94
CA CYS A 125 -2.09 13.04 -3.51
C CYS A 125 -0.62 13.46 -3.29
N LEU A 126 0.15 12.65 -2.57
CA LEU A 126 1.58 12.87 -2.36
C LEU A 126 2.35 12.94 -3.68
N ALA A 127 2.09 12.00 -4.59
CA ALA A 127 2.75 11.95 -5.91
C ALA A 127 2.47 13.22 -6.72
N ARG A 128 1.23 13.70 -6.73
CA ARG A 128 0.85 14.95 -7.40
C ARG A 128 1.49 16.18 -6.75
N GLN A 129 1.57 16.22 -5.43
CA GLN A 129 2.26 17.30 -4.70
C GLN A 129 3.74 17.35 -5.02
N ALA A 130 4.38 16.19 -5.24
CA ALA A 130 5.76 16.09 -5.66
C ALA A 130 5.98 16.38 -7.17
N GLY A 131 4.90 16.63 -7.93
CA GLY A 131 4.98 16.84 -9.38
C GLY A 131 5.29 15.58 -10.17
N ALA A 132 5.17 14.38 -9.57
CA ALA A 132 5.45 13.14 -10.25
C ALA A 132 4.43 12.86 -11.38
N PRO A 133 4.86 12.54 -12.61
CA PRO A 133 3.96 12.24 -13.72
C PRO A 133 3.32 10.86 -13.62
N VAL A 134 3.90 9.98 -12.82
CA VAL A 134 3.49 8.58 -12.68
C VAL A 134 3.57 8.16 -11.22
N LEU A 135 2.56 7.43 -10.76
CA LEU A 135 2.62 6.62 -9.55
C LEU A 135 2.73 5.15 -9.96
N ALA A 136 3.80 4.48 -9.51
CA ALA A 136 4.06 3.08 -9.83
C ALA A 136 4.42 2.28 -8.58
N PHE A 137 4.17 0.99 -8.59
CA PHE A 137 4.57 0.07 -7.52
C PHE A 137 4.56 -1.37 -8.01
N HIS A 138 5.14 -2.24 -7.21
CA HIS A 138 5.14 -3.67 -7.45
C HIS A 138 4.24 -4.40 -6.45
N THR A 139 3.67 -5.50 -6.92
CA THR A 139 3.12 -6.56 -6.07
C THR A 139 3.71 -7.89 -6.51
N VAL A 140 3.51 -8.96 -5.75
CA VAL A 140 4.02 -10.27 -6.15
C VAL A 140 2.95 -11.04 -6.89
N SER A 141 3.33 -11.83 -7.90
CA SER A 141 2.40 -12.52 -8.81
C SER A 141 1.36 -13.40 -8.12
N PHE A 142 1.65 -13.92 -6.93
CA PHE A 142 0.71 -14.71 -6.12
C PHE A 142 -0.26 -13.85 -5.28
N MET A 143 -0.07 -12.53 -5.20
CA MET A 143 -0.94 -11.62 -4.44
C MET A 143 -2.16 -11.20 -5.27
N THR A 144 -2.98 -12.17 -5.68
CA THR A 144 -4.09 -11.98 -6.61
C THR A 144 -5.11 -10.95 -6.15
N GLY A 145 -5.35 -10.84 -4.84
CA GLY A 145 -6.26 -9.83 -4.27
C GLY A 145 -5.74 -8.39 -4.46
N ALA A 146 -4.43 -8.17 -4.35
CA ALA A 146 -3.81 -6.88 -4.60
C ALA A 146 -3.86 -6.53 -6.09
N ILE A 147 -3.52 -7.49 -6.96
CA ILE A 147 -3.61 -7.34 -8.42
C ILE A 147 -5.02 -6.90 -8.83
N ALA A 148 -6.05 -7.65 -8.42
CA ALA A 148 -7.43 -7.32 -8.72
C ALA A 148 -7.86 -5.95 -8.16
N LEU A 149 -7.33 -5.52 -7.01
CA LEU A 149 -7.59 -4.19 -6.46
C LEU A 149 -7.00 -3.11 -7.38
N TYR A 150 -5.74 -3.24 -7.79
CA TYR A 150 -5.07 -2.25 -8.62
C TYR A 150 -5.74 -2.10 -9.99
N GLU A 151 -6.10 -3.21 -10.63
CA GLU A 151 -6.84 -3.21 -11.90
C GLU A 151 -8.20 -2.50 -11.77
N ARG A 152 -8.98 -2.83 -10.73
CA ARG A 152 -10.27 -2.15 -10.46
C ARG A 152 -10.12 -0.66 -10.19
N LEU A 153 -8.99 -0.24 -9.64
CA LEU A 153 -8.70 1.17 -9.41
C LEU A 153 -8.09 1.86 -10.63
N GLY A 154 -7.93 1.16 -11.76
CA GLY A 154 -7.47 1.70 -13.03
C GLY A 154 -5.95 1.88 -13.11
N PHE A 155 -5.17 1.14 -12.33
CA PHE A 155 -3.73 0.99 -12.56
C PHE A 155 -3.52 -0.01 -13.70
N CYS A 156 -2.56 0.30 -14.57
CA CYS A 156 -2.22 -0.53 -15.72
C CYS A 156 -0.98 -1.36 -15.41
N ARG A 157 -0.96 -2.61 -15.91
CA ARG A 157 0.23 -3.45 -15.90
C ARG A 157 1.36 -2.81 -16.72
N ALA A 158 2.58 -2.94 -16.21
CA ALA A 158 3.79 -2.41 -16.82
C ALA A 158 4.91 -3.47 -16.85
N PRO A 159 4.78 -4.53 -17.70
CA PRO A 159 5.67 -5.71 -17.65
C PRO A 159 7.15 -5.38 -17.86
N GLN A 160 7.46 -4.26 -18.50
CA GLN A 160 8.85 -3.81 -18.72
C GLN A 160 9.59 -3.46 -17.42
N PHE A 161 8.88 -3.33 -16.30
CA PHE A 161 9.43 -3.07 -14.97
C PHE A 161 9.31 -4.28 -14.02
N ASP A 162 8.87 -5.43 -14.52
CA ASP A 162 8.85 -6.64 -13.72
C ASP A 162 10.28 -7.09 -13.38
N TYR A 163 10.45 -7.73 -12.21
CA TYR A 163 11.74 -8.28 -11.81
C TYR A 163 11.59 -9.59 -11.02
N ASP A 164 12.69 -10.35 -10.89
CA ASP A 164 12.72 -11.55 -10.05
C ASP A 164 12.73 -11.14 -8.56
N TRP A 165 11.56 -11.25 -7.96
CA TRP A 165 11.35 -10.92 -6.56
C TRP A 165 12.08 -11.88 -5.61
N ALA A 166 12.14 -13.19 -5.94
CA ALA A 166 12.81 -14.19 -5.10
C ALA A 166 14.32 -13.92 -5.01
N ALA A 167 14.97 -13.59 -6.13
CA ALA A 167 16.37 -13.25 -6.16
C ALA A 167 16.70 -12.05 -5.26
N ARG A 168 15.81 -11.05 -5.20
CA ARG A 168 15.99 -9.87 -4.35
C ARG A 168 15.97 -10.20 -2.84
N HIS A 169 15.26 -11.25 -2.44
CA HIS A 169 15.09 -11.64 -1.03
C HIS A 169 15.93 -12.90 -0.67
N GLY A 170 17.02 -13.15 -1.40
CA GLY A 170 17.98 -14.20 -1.08
C GLY A 170 17.67 -15.58 -1.66
N GLY A 171 16.64 -15.68 -2.51
CA GLY A 171 16.24 -16.94 -3.16
C GLY A 171 17.14 -17.36 -4.30
N SER A 172 18.44 -17.58 -4.06
CA SER A 172 19.35 -18.13 -5.06
C SER A 172 19.01 -19.60 -5.35
N GLY A 173 18.61 -19.89 -6.60
CA GLY A 173 18.28 -21.24 -7.05
C GLY A 173 16.84 -21.69 -6.84
N ALA A 174 15.97 -20.87 -6.28
CA ALA A 174 14.53 -21.09 -6.26
C ALA A 174 13.89 -20.79 -7.62
N ALA A 175 12.71 -21.36 -7.88
CA ALA A 175 11.94 -20.97 -9.05
C ALA A 175 11.65 -19.43 -9.02
N PRO A 176 11.77 -18.73 -10.16
CA PRO A 176 11.54 -17.28 -10.21
C PRO A 176 10.14 -16.92 -9.70
N ILE A 177 10.08 -15.94 -8.80
CA ILE A 177 8.83 -15.35 -8.35
C ILE A 177 8.82 -13.90 -8.87
N THR A 178 7.85 -13.57 -9.71
CA THR A 178 7.80 -12.28 -10.37
C THR A 178 7.18 -11.22 -9.47
N ALA A 179 7.92 -10.13 -9.22
CA ALA A 179 7.32 -8.86 -8.84
C ALA A 179 6.72 -8.23 -10.08
N VAL A 180 5.41 -8.01 -10.05
CA VAL A 180 4.63 -7.48 -11.17
C VAL A 180 4.37 -6.00 -10.95
N ALA A 181 4.77 -5.18 -11.94
CA ALA A 181 4.64 -3.73 -11.87
C ALA A 181 3.26 -3.24 -12.32
N PHE A 182 2.75 -2.26 -11.61
CA PHE A 182 1.55 -1.49 -11.94
C PHE A 182 1.87 0.00 -11.93
N LEU A 183 1.28 0.75 -12.83
CA LEU A 183 1.44 2.19 -12.88
C LEU A 183 0.14 2.91 -13.22
N ARG A 184 0.08 4.19 -12.82
CA ARG A 184 -0.95 5.14 -13.23
C ARG A 184 -0.30 6.46 -13.62
N HIS A 185 -0.62 6.97 -14.82
CA HIS A 185 -0.27 8.32 -15.20
C HIS A 185 -1.11 9.32 -14.38
N LEU A 186 -0.44 10.31 -13.82
CA LEU A 186 -1.05 11.34 -13.01
C LEU A 186 -1.22 12.61 -13.85
N THR A 187 -2.44 13.13 -13.90
CA THR A 187 -2.65 14.46 -14.47
C THR A 187 -2.04 15.49 -13.53
N PRO A 188 -1.22 16.44 -14.02
CA PRO A 188 -0.70 17.52 -13.19
C PRO A 188 -1.85 18.24 -12.47
N MET A 189 -1.66 18.58 -11.20
CA MET A 189 -2.58 19.48 -10.53
C MET A 189 -2.54 20.80 -11.28
N ARG A 190 -3.67 21.22 -11.86
CA ARG A 190 -3.80 22.57 -12.39
C ARG A 190 -3.61 23.52 -11.20
N GLU A 191 -2.61 24.40 -11.29
CA GLU A 191 -2.52 25.53 -10.36
C GLU A 191 -3.83 26.33 -10.48
N HIS A 192 -4.69 26.20 -9.50
CA HIS A 192 -5.78 27.14 -9.33
C HIS A 192 -5.14 28.42 -8.81
N ALA A 193 -4.98 29.38 -9.68
CA ALA A 193 -4.78 30.78 -9.29
C ALA A 193 -6.02 31.16 -8.45
N GLY A 194 -5.86 31.22 -7.12
CA GLY A 194 -6.92 31.61 -6.17
C GLY A 194 -7.42 30.45 -5.31
N GLY A 195 -6.82 30.30 -4.15
CA GLY A 195 -7.24 29.82 -2.85
C GLY A 195 -8.48 28.93 -2.74
N ALA A 196 -8.26 27.60 -2.67
CA ALA A 196 -8.93 26.69 -1.74
C ALA A 196 -8.20 25.32 -1.86
N ARG A 197 -7.64 24.83 -0.77
CA ARG A 197 -7.10 23.45 -0.68
C ARG A 197 -8.27 22.49 -0.90
N PRO A 198 -8.15 21.48 -1.79
CA PRO A 198 -9.21 20.50 -1.93
C PRO A 198 -9.36 19.73 -0.60
N ALA A 199 -10.60 19.57 -0.17
CA ALA A 199 -10.95 18.77 0.99
C ALA A 199 -10.49 17.32 0.76
N GLY A 200 -9.56 16.83 1.59
CA GLY A 200 -9.00 15.47 1.50
C GLY A 200 -7.47 15.38 1.50
N CYS A 201 -6.76 16.51 1.33
CA CYS A 201 -5.32 16.58 1.56
C CYS A 201 -5.03 17.35 2.85
N THR A 202 -5.27 16.72 4.01
CA THR A 202 -4.74 17.23 5.28
C THR A 202 -3.31 16.77 5.42
N ALA A 203 -2.44 17.71 5.73
CA ALA A 203 -1.02 17.48 6.00
C ALA A 203 -0.83 16.66 7.27
#